data_58a77985a4614cbd9d33180beee3dc03
#
_entry.id   58a77985a4614cbd9d33180beee3dc03
#
_cell.length_a   1.000
_cell.length_b   1.000
_cell.length_c   1.000
_cell.angle_alpha   90.00
_cell.angle_beta   90.00
_cell.angle_gamma   90.00
#
_symmetry.space_group_name_H-M   'P 1'
#
loop_
_entity.id
_entity.type
_entity.pdbx_description
1 polymer ?
#
loop_
_entity_poly.entity_id
_entity_poly.type
_entity_poly.pdbx_seq_one_letter_code
_entity_poly.pdbx_strand_id
1 'polypeptide(L)'
;LSESVPLFVVGIGVPGAREAAARGDVVAIIDALRASVTITIALVAGAVQVIPVLTVAEAQAYLGREGYLVAGERGGVQIGGFHFGNSPTELERRAAEVRGRTLVLTTSSGTRCVEAAREGATAVLAGALP
;
A
#
# COMPACT_ATOMS: atom_id res chain seq x y z
N LEU A 1 -29.93 -23.40 -9.04
CA LEU A 1 -28.89 -22.52 -8.46
C LEU A 1 -28.36 -21.65 -9.59
N SER A 2 -28.75 -20.36 -9.63
CA SER A 2 -28.17 -19.40 -10.56
C SER A 2 -26.72 -19.17 -10.14
N GLU A 3 -25.77 -19.67 -10.93
CA GLU A 3 -24.36 -19.26 -10.76
C GLU A 3 -24.28 -17.78 -11.10
N SER A 4 -24.09 -16.94 -10.09
CA SER A 4 -23.81 -15.51 -10.30
C SER A 4 -22.43 -15.37 -10.92
N VAL A 5 -22.37 -14.92 -12.15
CA VAL A 5 -21.10 -14.57 -12.80
C VAL A 5 -20.49 -13.39 -12.05
N PRO A 6 -19.23 -13.49 -11.59
CA PRO A 6 -18.60 -12.35 -10.92
C PRO A 6 -18.48 -11.16 -11.88
N LEU A 7 -18.92 -9.99 -11.42
CA LEU A 7 -18.82 -8.75 -12.17
C LEU A 7 -17.50 -8.05 -11.80
N PHE A 8 -16.66 -7.79 -12.80
CA PHE A 8 -15.45 -6.98 -12.63
C PHE A 8 -15.71 -5.56 -13.10
N VAL A 9 -15.47 -4.60 -12.22
CA VAL A 9 -15.60 -3.17 -12.52
C VAL A 9 -14.24 -2.51 -12.36
N VAL A 10 -13.82 -1.74 -13.35
CA VAL A 10 -12.58 -0.96 -13.30
C VAL A 10 -12.92 0.46 -12.88
N GLY A 11 -12.34 0.92 -11.76
CA GLY A 11 -12.41 2.28 -11.29
C GLY A 11 -11.02 2.95 -11.33
N ILE A 12 -10.98 4.26 -11.40
CA ILE A 12 -9.73 5.02 -11.47
C ILE A 12 -9.59 5.93 -10.25
N GLY A 13 -8.44 5.80 -9.57
CA GLY A 13 -8.04 6.66 -8.47
C GLY A 13 -9.00 6.63 -7.27
N VAL A 14 -8.93 7.67 -6.45
CA VAL A 14 -9.75 7.80 -5.23
C VAL A 14 -11.25 7.77 -5.51
N PRO A 15 -11.78 8.43 -6.56
CA PRO A 15 -13.21 8.33 -6.88
C PRO A 15 -13.66 6.89 -7.14
N GLY A 16 -12.94 6.14 -7.99
CA GLY A 16 -13.27 4.75 -8.27
C GLY A 16 -13.21 3.86 -7.04
N ALA A 17 -12.22 4.06 -6.16
CA ALA A 17 -12.12 3.35 -4.89
C ALA A 17 -13.32 3.62 -3.97
N ARG A 18 -13.78 4.86 -3.87
CA ARG A 18 -14.98 5.24 -3.09
C ARG A 18 -16.26 4.64 -3.65
N GLU A 19 -16.43 4.67 -4.96
CA GLU A 19 -17.61 4.07 -5.60
C GLU A 19 -17.70 2.57 -5.36
N ALA A 20 -16.57 1.86 -5.48
CA ALA A 20 -16.50 0.45 -5.17
C ALA A 20 -16.78 0.15 -3.69
N ALA A 21 -16.24 0.95 -2.78
CA ALA A 21 -16.50 0.85 -1.35
C ALA A 21 -17.99 1.09 -1.03
N ALA A 22 -18.62 2.08 -1.65
CA ALA A 22 -20.04 2.40 -1.46
C ALA A 22 -20.96 1.25 -1.91
N ARG A 23 -20.53 0.41 -2.83
CA ARG A 23 -21.24 -0.82 -3.24
C ARG A 23 -20.96 -2.01 -2.33
N GLY A 24 -19.98 -1.93 -1.43
CA GLY A 24 -19.53 -3.05 -0.61
C GLY A 24 -18.69 -4.08 -1.37
N ASP A 25 -18.05 -3.67 -2.45
CA ASP A 25 -17.26 -4.57 -3.30
C ASP A 25 -16.01 -5.11 -2.58
N VAL A 26 -15.43 -6.19 -3.10
CA VAL A 26 -14.04 -6.54 -2.87
C VAL A 26 -13.18 -5.68 -3.80
N VAL A 27 -12.34 -4.85 -3.24
CA VAL A 27 -11.57 -3.85 -4.00
C VAL A 27 -10.11 -4.27 -4.10
N ALA A 28 -9.60 -4.43 -5.33
CA ALA A 28 -8.18 -4.59 -5.58
C ALA A 28 -7.57 -3.25 -6.00
N ILE A 29 -6.68 -2.72 -5.20
CA ILE A 29 -5.91 -1.50 -5.54
C ILE A 29 -4.66 -1.92 -6.31
N ILE A 30 -4.59 -1.51 -7.57
CA ILE A 30 -3.44 -1.79 -8.45
C ILE A 30 -2.73 -0.47 -8.74
N ASP A 31 -1.64 -0.23 -8.02
CA ASP A 31 -0.71 0.88 -8.28
C ASP A 31 0.60 0.29 -8.82
N ALA A 32 0.61 0.04 -10.12
CA ALA A 32 1.74 -0.62 -10.79
C ALA A 32 3.05 0.18 -10.67
N LEU A 33 2.96 1.51 -10.52
CA LEU A 33 4.09 2.40 -10.32
C LEU A 33 3.78 3.41 -9.19
N ARG A 34 3.95 2.95 -7.94
CA ARG A 34 4.79 1.82 -7.48
C ARG A 34 4.28 1.17 -6.20
N ALA A 35 3.24 1.69 -5.57
CA ALA A 35 2.88 1.30 -4.19
C ALA A 35 2.56 -0.20 -4.06
N SER A 36 1.77 -0.76 -4.99
CA SER A 36 1.43 -2.19 -4.92
C SER A 36 2.66 -3.09 -5.03
N VAL A 37 3.57 -2.78 -5.96
CA VAL A 37 4.81 -3.55 -6.11
C VAL A 37 5.71 -3.39 -4.88
N THR A 38 5.80 -2.18 -4.34
CA THR A 38 6.57 -1.91 -3.10
C THR A 38 6.04 -2.74 -1.92
N ILE A 39 4.72 -2.80 -1.75
CA ILE A 39 4.06 -3.62 -0.71
C ILE A 39 4.38 -5.10 -0.92
N THR A 40 4.21 -5.59 -2.15
CA THR A 40 4.48 -7.00 -2.48
C THR A 40 5.94 -7.38 -2.20
N ILE A 41 6.89 -6.57 -2.66
CA ILE A 41 8.32 -6.82 -2.43
C ILE A 41 8.67 -6.73 -0.94
N ALA A 42 8.10 -5.82 -0.18
CA ALA A 42 8.31 -5.75 1.27
C ALA A 42 7.89 -7.05 1.96
N LEU A 43 6.72 -7.60 1.61
CA LEU A 43 6.21 -8.85 2.17
C LEU A 43 7.08 -10.04 1.74
N VAL A 44 7.49 -10.11 0.48
CA VAL A 44 8.40 -11.15 -0.04
C VAL A 44 9.77 -11.06 0.64
N ALA A 45 10.27 -9.86 0.93
CA ALA A 45 11.50 -9.64 1.69
C ALA A 45 11.40 -10.06 3.16
N GLY A 46 10.20 -10.42 3.62
CA GLY A 46 9.95 -10.92 4.98
C GLY A 46 9.46 -9.86 5.97
N ALA A 47 8.90 -8.76 5.50
CA ALA A 47 8.15 -7.85 6.39
C ALA A 47 7.00 -8.62 7.05
N VAL A 48 6.78 -8.38 8.34
CA VAL A 48 5.66 -8.98 9.09
C VAL A 48 4.32 -8.45 8.59
N GLN A 49 4.29 -7.17 8.27
CA GLN A 49 3.15 -6.49 7.67
C GLN A 49 3.58 -5.16 7.04
N VAL A 50 2.71 -4.62 6.20
CA VAL A 50 2.82 -3.26 5.70
C VAL A 50 1.60 -2.46 6.16
N ILE A 51 1.82 -1.30 6.78
CA ILE A 51 0.78 -0.38 7.26
C ILE A 51 0.76 0.84 6.33
N PRO A 52 -0.23 0.95 5.44
CA PRO A 52 -0.42 2.16 4.66
C PRO A 52 -0.98 3.28 5.54
N VAL A 53 -0.42 4.48 5.40
CA VAL A 53 -0.90 5.69 6.10
C VAL A 53 -1.02 6.85 5.12
N LEU A 54 -1.92 7.80 5.41
CA LEU A 54 -2.24 8.90 4.50
C LEU A 54 -1.19 10.00 4.51
N THR A 55 -0.71 10.35 5.69
CA THR A 55 0.09 11.56 5.88
C THR A 55 1.53 11.25 6.26
N VAL A 56 2.40 12.20 5.98
CA VAL A 56 3.81 12.15 6.42
C VAL A 56 3.88 12.14 7.93
N ALA A 57 3.03 12.92 8.61
CA ALA A 57 3.03 13.02 10.08
C ALA A 57 2.65 11.67 10.74
N GLU A 58 1.65 10.95 10.19
CA GLU A 58 1.31 9.61 10.66
C GLU A 58 2.49 8.64 10.50
N ALA A 59 3.18 8.68 9.36
CA ALA A 59 4.34 7.84 9.13
C ALA A 59 5.50 8.21 10.08
N GLN A 60 5.76 9.51 10.29
CA GLN A 60 6.80 10.01 11.19
C GLN A 60 6.61 9.53 12.64
N ALA A 61 5.37 9.33 13.09
CA ALA A 61 5.08 8.84 14.42
C ALA A 61 5.65 7.44 14.71
N TYR A 62 6.08 6.71 13.68
CA TYR A 62 6.72 5.40 13.81
C TYR A 62 8.25 5.45 13.74
N LEU A 63 8.85 6.60 13.44
CA LEU A 63 10.31 6.75 13.44
C LEU A 63 10.88 6.49 14.86
N GLY A 64 11.94 5.71 14.91
CA GLY A 64 12.60 5.34 16.16
C GLY A 64 11.87 4.29 17.00
N ARG A 65 10.70 3.80 16.57
CA ARG A 65 10.04 2.67 17.26
C ARG A 65 10.72 1.37 16.88
N GLU A 66 11.04 0.56 17.88
CA GLU A 66 11.63 -0.76 17.68
C GLU A 66 10.69 -1.65 16.83
N GLY A 67 11.25 -2.37 15.87
CA GLY A 67 10.51 -3.26 14.98
C GLY A 67 9.80 -2.57 13.80
N TYR A 68 9.87 -1.23 13.71
CA TYR A 68 9.24 -0.47 12.62
C TYR A 68 10.26 0.12 11.67
N LEU A 69 9.90 0.11 10.40
CA LEU A 69 10.58 0.83 9.33
C LEU A 69 9.57 1.78 8.68
N VAL A 70 10.05 2.94 8.28
CA VAL A 70 9.20 3.96 7.66
C VAL A 70 9.68 4.19 6.23
N ALA A 71 8.73 4.09 5.29
CA ALA A 71 8.95 4.31 3.87
C ALA A 71 7.96 5.33 3.32
N GLY A 72 8.35 6.04 2.30
CA GLY A 72 7.42 6.94 1.63
C GLY A 72 8.07 7.92 0.67
N GLU A 73 7.21 8.48 -0.17
CA GLU A 73 7.57 9.46 -1.18
C GLU A 73 6.53 10.58 -1.31
N ARG A 74 6.97 11.71 -1.85
CA ARG A 74 6.10 12.75 -2.40
C ARG A 74 6.68 13.18 -3.75
N GLY A 75 5.85 13.11 -4.80
CA GLY A 75 6.28 13.42 -6.15
C GLY A 75 7.42 12.52 -6.66
N GLY A 76 7.50 11.27 -6.21
CA GLY A 76 8.54 10.31 -6.57
C GLY A 76 9.85 10.44 -5.78
N VAL A 77 9.98 11.45 -4.91
CA VAL A 77 11.18 11.68 -4.10
C VAL A 77 10.99 11.14 -2.68
N GLN A 78 11.98 10.41 -2.17
CA GLN A 78 11.95 9.89 -0.80
C GLN A 78 11.81 11.04 0.22
N ILE A 79 10.97 10.82 1.22
CA ILE A 79 10.78 11.78 2.32
C ILE A 79 12.03 11.75 3.23
N GLY A 80 12.55 12.94 3.50
CA GLY A 80 13.73 13.06 4.36
C GLY A 80 13.53 12.44 5.74
N GLY A 81 14.55 11.72 6.22
CA GLY A 81 14.51 11.03 7.52
C GLY A 81 13.81 9.65 7.50
N PHE A 82 13.20 9.23 6.39
CA PHE A 82 12.62 7.90 6.27
C PHE A 82 13.69 6.86 5.90
N HIS A 83 13.49 5.61 6.34
CA HIS A 83 14.41 4.51 6.08
C HIS A 83 14.47 4.13 4.60
N PHE A 84 13.32 4.24 3.90
CA PHE A 84 13.15 3.88 2.49
C PHE A 84 12.28 4.91 1.76
N GLY A 85 12.49 5.00 0.45
CA GLY A 85 11.54 5.63 -0.45
C GLY A 85 10.35 4.69 -0.79
N ASN A 86 9.79 4.88 -1.98
CA ASN A 86 8.80 3.96 -2.55
C ASN A 86 9.46 3.18 -3.71
N SER A 87 10.56 2.48 -3.42
CA SER A 87 11.36 1.76 -4.41
C SER A 87 11.40 0.26 -4.11
N PRO A 88 10.71 -0.57 -4.94
CA PRO A 88 10.76 -2.02 -4.78
C PRO A 88 12.19 -2.59 -4.82
N THR A 89 13.01 -2.11 -5.75
CA THR A 89 14.40 -2.57 -5.90
C THR A 89 15.30 -2.18 -4.73
N GLU A 90 15.01 -1.06 -4.05
CA GLU A 90 15.71 -0.71 -2.82
C GLU A 90 15.37 -1.67 -1.68
N LEU A 91 14.08 -1.98 -1.50
CA LEU A 91 13.62 -2.94 -0.49
C LEU A 91 14.20 -4.33 -0.73
N GLU A 92 14.22 -4.78 -1.99
CA GLU A 92 14.81 -6.06 -2.37
C GLU A 92 16.30 -6.13 -2.01
N ARG A 93 17.08 -5.12 -2.39
CA ARG A 93 18.52 -5.06 -2.07
C ARG A 93 18.79 -5.01 -0.57
N ARG A 94 17.89 -4.41 0.21
CA ARG A 94 18.00 -4.26 1.66
C ARG A 94 17.05 -5.18 2.42
N ALA A 95 16.71 -6.35 1.84
CA ALA A 95 15.75 -7.31 2.40
C ALA A 95 16.10 -7.74 3.83
N ALA A 96 17.39 -7.84 4.16
CA ALA A 96 17.85 -8.18 5.51
C ALA A 96 17.39 -7.17 6.58
N GLU A 97 17.24 -5.89 6.22
CA GLU A 97 16.74 -4.85 7.13
C GLU A 97 15.22 -4.93 7.28
N VAL A 98 14.52 -5.39 6.25
CA VAL A 98 13.05 -5.47 6.21
C VAL A 98 12.53 -6.70 6.98
N ARG A 99 13.30 -7.79 6.94
CA ARG A 99 12.89 -9.07 7.52
C ARG A 99 12.53 -8.96 9.00
N GLY A 100 11.35 -9.47 9.34
CA GLY A 100 10.85 -9.49 10.71
C GLY A 100 10.37 -8.14 11.24
N ARG A 101 10.31 -7.11 10.40
CA ARG A 101 9.86 -5.77 10.78
C ARG A 101 8.53 -5.39 10.13
N THR A 102 7.86 -4.42 10.70
CA THR A 102 6.68 -3.77 10.13
C THR A 102 7.10 -2.58 9.29
N LEU A 103 6.66 -2.51 8.04
CA LEU A 103 6.89 -1.36 7.16
C LEU A 103 5.68 -0.43 7.19
N VAL A 104 5.88 0.83 7.60
CA VAL A 104 4.86 1.89 7.49
C VAL A 104 5.11 2.65 6.20
N LEU A 105 4.11 2.71 5.33
CA LEU A 105 4.25 3.28 3.97
C LEU A 105 3.27 4.42 3.73
N THR A 106 3.78 5.56 3.25
CA THR A 106 2.95 6.67 2.75
C THR A 106 3.37 7.09 1.34
N THR A 107 2.41 7.17 0.42
CA THR A 107 2.66 7.51 -0.98
C THR A 107 1.72 8.61 -1.47
N SER A 108 2.03 9.18 -2.62
CA SER A 108 1.21 10.24 -3.23
C SER A 108 -0.16 9.75 -3.71
N SER A 109 -0.29 8.46 -4.09
CA SER A 109 -1.47 7.92 -4.76
C SER A 109 -2.02 6.65 -4.11
N GLY A 110 -1.24 5.57 -4.05
CA GLY A 110 -1.72 4.24 -3.68
C GLY A 110 -2.34 4.17 -2.28
N THR A 111 -1.68 4.75 -1.27
CA THR A 111 -2.20 4.76 0.11
C THR A 111 -3.52 5.52 0.24
N ARG A 112 -3.75 6.53 -0.59
CA ARG A 112 -5.01 7.29 -0.63
C ARG A 112 -6.16 6.46 -1.19
N CYS A 113 -5.91 5.62 -2.18
CA CYS A 113 -6.93 4.72 -2.72
C CYS A 113 -7.27 3.61 -1.72
N VAL A 114 -6.27 3.06 -1.02
CA VAL A 114 -6.49 2.07 0.05
C VAL A 114 -7.39 2.65 1.13
N GLU A 115 -7.08 3.85 1.62
CA GLU A 115 -7.88 4.50 2.65
C GLU A 115 -9.31 4.81 2.17
N ALA A 116 -9.45 5.29 0.93
CA ALA A 116 -10.76 5.58 0.36
C ALA A 116 -11.64 4.32 0.19
N ALA A 117 -11.05 3.15 0.05
CA ALA A 117 -11.77 1.88 -0.05
C ALA A 117 -12.13 1.28 1.32
N ARG A 118 -11.37 1.57 2.37
CA ARG A 118 -11.53 0.93 3.70
C ARG A 118 -12.89 1.11 4.34
N GLU A 119 -13.54 2.25 4.13
CA GLU A 119 -14.75 2.63 4.87
C GLU A 119 -16.02 1.86 4.46
N GLY A 120 -16.01 1.11 3.36
CA GLY A 120 -17.20 0.41 2.90
C GLY A 120 -16.95 -0.87 2.11
N ALA A 121 -15.74 -1.11 1.64
CA ALA A 121 -15.40 -2.33 0.92
C ALA A 121 -15.48 -3.56 1.82
N THR A 122 -15.95 -4.67 1.27
CA THR A 122 -15.94 -5.97 1.97
C THR A 122 -14.50 -6.44 2.26
N ALA A 123 -13.58 -6.17 1.35
CA ALA A 123 -12.14 -6.37 1.51
C ALA A 123 -11.37 -5.42 0.61
N VAL A 124 -10.16 -5.05 1.04
CA VAL A 124 -9.22 -4.27 0.23
C VAL A 124 -7.94 -5.06 0.04
N LEU A 125 -7.56 -5.30 -1.20
CA LEU A 125 -6.39 -6.05 -1.61
C LEU A 125 -5.39 -5.11 -2.31
N ALA A 126 -4.10 -5.31 -2.07
CA ALA A 126 -3.07 -4.71 -2.92
C ALA A 126 -2.72 -5.68 -4.04
N GLY A 127 -2.96 -5.27 -5.28
CA GLY A 127 -2.64 -6.05 -6.46
C GLY A 127 -1.36 -5.56 -7.12
N ALA A 128 -0.45 -6.45 -7.46
CA ALA A 128 0.68 -6.17 -8.33
C ALA A 128 0.46 -6.83 -9.68
N LEU A 129 0.90 -6.17 -10.76
CA LEU A 129 0.99 -6.81 -12.07
C LEU A 129 2.21 -7.74 -12.06
N PRO A 130 2.10 -8.90 -12.72
CA PRO A 130 3.22 -9.83 -12.88
C PRO A 130 4.34 -9.24 -13.73
#